data_507d80040a1e51f25657e6b0dfd10f79
#
_entry.id   507d80040a1e51f25657e6b0dfd10f79
#
_cell.length_a   1.000
_cell.length_b   1.000
_cell.length_c   1.000
_cell.angle_alpha   90.00
_cell.angle_beta   90.00
_cell.angle_gamma   90.00
#
_symmetry.space_group_name_H-M   'P 1'
#
loop_
_entity.id
_entity.type
_entity.pdbx_description
1 polymer ?
#
loop_
_entity_poly.entity_id
_entity_poly.type
_entity_poly.pdbx_seq_one_letter_code
_entity_poly.pdbx_strand_id
1 'polypeptide(L)'
;MQLQHWKTMVSWALMAALTAGCTEAVVGGGAAAGGYAVATDERTAGRQIDDVTITARVKTEMVRDATVKARDINVDTVNGVVYLTGFVDSTRERERAEALARSVPGVTGVHNQLQVGTRSVGQVVDDENLGVKIKAKLIGEPGIRSLNVDVDVYRGVVHLTGLVENATQKARVIELARSTPGTVRVVDNLQVKGH
;
A
#
# COMPACT_ATOMS: atom_id res chain seq x y z
N MET A 1 -60.17 -27.89 -4.17
CA MET A 1 -59.57 -27.44 -2.90
C MET A 1 -58.49 -28.43 -2.46
N GLN A 2 -57.55 -28.73 -3.36
CA GLN A 2 -56.49 -29.75 -3.12
C GLN A 2 -55.11 -29.41 -3.77
N LEU A 3 -54.84 -28.14 -4.12
CA LEU A 3 -53.62 -27.79 -4.84
C LEU A 3 -52.66 -26.85 -4.07
N GLN A 4 -52.91 -26.59 -2.78
CA GLN A 4 -52.15 -25.62 -1.98
C GLN A 4 -51.11 -26.25 -1.03
N HIS A 5 -51.17 -27.54 -0.78
CA HIS A 5 -50.29 -28.22 0.17
C HIS A 5 -49.00 -28.80 -0.42
N TRP A 6 -48.85 -28.85 -1.74
CA TRP A 6 -47.63 -29.38 -2.38
C TRP A 6 -46.51 -28.35 -2.44
N LYS A 7 -46.82 -27.05 -2.51
CA LYS A 7 -45.79 -26.00 -2.62
C LYS A 7 -45.01 -25.77 -1.31
N THR A 8 -45.56 -26.14 -0.16
CA THR A 8 -44.94 -25.96 1.15
C THR A 8 -44.04 -27.14 1.56
N MET A 9 -44.23 -28.32 1.02
CA MET A 9 -43.40 -29.50 1.33
C MET A 9 -42.09 -29.59 0.51
N VAL A 10 -42.07 -28.97 -0.69
CA VAL A 10 -40.87 -28.95 -1.52
C VAL A 10 -39.83 -27.89 -1.03
N SER A 11 -40.29 -26.88 -0.31
CA SER A 11 -39.44 -25.79 0.18
C SER A 11 -38.65 -26.17 1.45
N TRP A 12 -39.08 -27.18 2.20
CA TRP A 12 -38.40 -27.63 3.43
C TRP A 12 -37.38 -28.76 3.19
N ALA A 13 -37.49 -29.47 2.07
CA ALA A 13 -36.54 -30.54 1.73
C ALA A 13 -35.23 -30.04 1.11
N LEU A 14 -35.18 -28.77 0.62
CA LEU A 14 -33.96 -28.18 0.03
C LEU A 14 -33.07 -27.41 1.03
N MET A 15 -33.54 -27.21 2.26
CA MET A 15 -32.83 -26.42 3.28
C MET A 15 -32.07 -27.28 4.30
N ALA A 16 -32.15 -28.60 4.23
CA ALA A 16 -31.49 -29.52 5.15
C ALA A 16 -30.20 -30.16 4.60
N ALA A 17 -29.76 -29.80 3.38
CA ALA A 17 -28.57 -30.38 2.76
C ALA A 17 -27.32 -29.46 2.73
N LEU A 18 -27.34 -28.30 3.41
CA LEU A 18 -26.27 -27.31 3.36
C LEU A 18 -25.48 -27.12 4.69
N THR A 19 -25.67 -28.02 5.68
CA THR A 19 -24.95 -27.90 6.97
C THR A 19 -24.05 -29.09 7.32
N ALA A 20 -23.71 -29.95 6.36
CA ALA A 20 -22.77 -31.06 6.59
C ALA A 20 -21.63 -31.02 5.57
N GLY A 21 -20.74 -30.01 5.69
CA GLY A 21 -19.62 -29.92 4.76
C GLY A 21 -18.54 -28.88 5.07
N CYS A 22 -18.38 -28.43 6.31
CA CYS A 22 -17.30 -27.48 6.65
C CYS A 22 -16.59 -27.84 7.96
N THR A 23 -16.20 -29.08 8.15
CA THR A 23 -15.18 -29.45 9.13
C THR A 23 -14.46 -30.67 8.62
N GLU A 24 -13.40 -30.49 7.90
CA GLU A 24 -12.27 -31.40 7.67
C GLU A 24 -11.65 -31.13 6.30
N ALA A 25 -10.85 -30.10 6.15
CA ALA A 25 -9.80 -30.00 5.13
C ALA A 25 -8.96 -28.72 5.32
N VAL A 26 -8.45 -28.49 6.49
CA VAL A 26 -7.37 -27.50 6.69
C VAL A 26 -6.20 -28.15 7.43
N VAL A 27 -5.82 -29.33 6.96
CA VAL A 27 -4.48 -29.86 7.20
C VAL A 27 -4.08 -30.64 5.97
N GLY A 28 -3.25 -30.07 5.14
CA GLY A 28 -2.54 -30.78 4.08
C GLY A 28 -3.13 -30.57 2.69
N GLY A 29 -2.56 -29.68 1.93
CA GLY A 29 -2.68 -29.73 0.50
C GLY A 29 -2.91 -28.42 -0.20
N GLY A 30 -1.83 -27.79 -0.67
CA GLY A 30 -1.85 -27.17 -1.96
C GLY A 30 -2.38 -25.76 -2.07
N ALA A 31 -1.71 -24.83 -1.55
CA ALA A 31 -1.66 -23.49 -2.14
C ALA A 31 -0.86 -23.55 -3.45
N ALA A 32 -1.51 -23.95 -4.52
CA ALA A 32 -0.97 -23.87 -5.86
C ALA A 32 -1.77 -22.84 -6.64
N ALA A 33 -1.41 -21.57 -6.56
CA ALA A 33 -1.59 -20.56 -7.58
C ALA A 33 -1.39 -19.12 -7.04
N GLY A 34 -0.42 -18.90 -6.21
CA GLY A 34 -0.05 -17.55 -5.70
C GLY A 34 1.21 -17.57 -4.86
N GLY A 35 1.72 -18.77 -4.57
CA GLY A 35 2.76 -18.96 -3.58
C GLY A 35 4.20 -18.93 -4.09
N TYR A 36 4.46 -18.65 -5.35
CA TYR A 36 5.82 -18.76 -5.88
C TYR A 36 6.74 -17.60 -5.56
N ALA A 37 6.22 -16.49 -5.03
CA ALA A 37 7.04 -15.33 -4.68
C ALA A 37 7.44 -15.26 -3.19
N VAL A 38 6.86 -16.09 -2.31
CA VAL A 38 7.05 -16.00 -0.85
C VAL A 38 7.98 -17.07 -0.30
N ALA A 39 8.31 -18.09 -1.10
CA ALA A 39 8.99 -19.30 -0.60
C ALA A 39 10.53 -19.24 -0.58
N THR A 40 11.17 -18.10 -0.89
CA THR A 40 12.64 -18.06 -0.99
C THR A 40 13.36 -17.33 0.13
N ASP A 41 12.65 -16.64 1.03
CA ASP A 41 13.26 -16.09 2.24
C ASP A 41 12.19 -15.83 3.31
N GLU A 42 12.08 -16.71 4.31
CA GLU A 42 11.14 -16.55 5.44
C GLU A 42 11.34 -15.22 6.19
N ARG A 43 12.57 -14.69 6.21
CA ARG A 43 12.86 -13.40 6.84
C ARG A 43 12.30 -12.22 6.04
N THR A 44 12.28 -12.33 4.70
CA THR A 44 11.74 -11.29 3.83
C THR A 44 10.22 -11.26 3.88
N ALA A 45 9.57 -12.43 3.93
CA ALA A 45 8.12 -12.54 4.06
C ALA A 45 7.61 -11.97 5.40
N GLY A 46 8.26 -12.32 6.51
CA GLY A 46 7.92 -11.79 7.84
C GLY A 46 8.00 -10.27 7.88
N ARG A 47 9.06 -9.67 7.36
CA ARG A 47 9.22 -8.20 7.34
C ARG A 47 8.19 -7.49 6.46
N GLN A 48 7.80 -8.06 5.32
CA GLN A 48 6.74 -7.49 4.48
C GLN A 48 5.38 -7.51 5.19
N ILE A 49 5.06 -8.59 5.91
CA ILE A 49 3.84 -8.67 6.72
C ILE A 49 3.87 -7.65 7.85
N ASP A 50 5.03 -7.46 8.48
CA ASP A 50 5.22 -6.46 9.54
C ASP A 50 5.01 -5.04 8.99
N ASP A 51 5.58 -4.69 7.83
CA ASP A 51 5.43 -3.37 7.20
C ASP A 51 3.97 -3.07 6.83
N VAL A 52 3.26 -4.02 6.24
CA VAL A 52 1.82 -3.89 5.93
C VAL A 52 1.01 -3.68 7.21
N THR A 53 1.35 -4.41 8.28
CA THR A 53 0.69 -4.29 9.58
C THR A 53 0.95 -2.92 10.21
N ILE A 54 2.20 -2.43 10.16
CA ILE A 54 2.59 -1.11 10.65
C ILE A 54 1.81 -0.03 9.88
N THR A 55 1.82 -0.08 8.55
CA THR A 55 1.08 0.87 7.70
C THR A 55 -0.40 0.91 8.08
N ALA A 56 -1.05 -0.24 8.24
CA ALA A 56 -2.46 -0.31 8.60
C ALA A 56 -2.73 0.29 10.00
N ARG A 57 -1.85 0.05 10.97
CA ARG A 57 -1.96 0.61 12.33
C ARG A 57 -1.77 2.11 12.33
N VAL A 58 -0.76 2.62 11.62
CA VAL A 58 -0.53 4.08 11.49
C VAL A 58 -1.74 4.76 10.88
N LYS A 59 -2.27 4.23 9.77
CA LYS A 59 -3.50 4.76 9.14
C LYS A 59 -4.69 4.72 10.11
N THR A 60 -4.82 3.67 10.89
CA THR A 60 -5.89 3.53 11.90
C THR A 60 -5.78 4.61 12.99
N GLU A 61 -4.58 4.84 13.53
CA GLU A 61 -4.38 5.88 14.54
C GLU A 61 -4.64 7.29 13.98
N MET A 62 -4.25 7.56 12.73
CA MET A 62 -4.57 8.84 12.07
C MET A 62 -6.07 9.03 11.84
N VAL A 63 -6.81 7.98 11.45
CA VAL A 63 -8.27 8.06 11.27
C VAL A 63 -9.00 8.29 12.60
N ARG A 64 -8.48 7.79 13.71
CA ARG A 64 -9.05 8.00 15.05
C ARG A 64 -8.81 9.41 15.61
N ASP A 65 -7.81 10.10 15.11
CA ASP A 65 -7.46 11.44 15.58
C ASP A 65 -8.21 12.52 14.78
N ALA A 66 -9.11 13.21 15.44
CA ALA A 66 -9.95 14.24 14.79
C ALA A 66 -9.15 15.47 14.29
N THR A 67 -7.89 15.62 14.71
CA THR A 67 -7.02 16.74 14.31
C THR A 67 -6.20 16.43 13.04
N VAL A 68 -6.25 15.19 12.55
CA VAL A 68 -5.52 14.73 11.37
C VAL A 68 -6.49 14.32 10.27
N LYS A 69 -6.36 14.91 9.08
CA LYS A 69 -7.12 14.53 7.89
C LYS A 69 -6.46 13.34 7.20
N ALA A 70 -6.63 12.15 7.77
CA ALA A 70 -5.96 10.93 7.31
C ALA A 70 -6.14 10.61 5.81
N ARG A 71 -7.23 11.07 5.17
CA ARG A 71 -7.50 10.87 3.74
C ARG A 71 -6.52 11.63 2.83
N ASP A 72 -5.91 12.70 3.33
CA ASP A 72 -5.01 13.57 2.57
C ASP A 72 -3.53 13.19 2.81
N ILE A 73 -3.30 12.13 3.62
CA ILE A 73 -1.99 11.59 3.99
C ILE A 73 -1.83 10.19 3.43
N ASN A 74 -0.78 9.99 2.65
CA ASN A 74 -0.32 8.65 2.29
C ASN A 74 0.72 8.15 3.29
N VAL A 75 0.69 6.83 3.57
CA VAL A 75 1.57 6.18 4.54
C VAL A 75 2.14 4.93 3.89
N ASP A 76 3.45 4.90 3.73
CA ASP A 76 4.21 3.76 3.26
C ASP A 76 5.21 3.33 4.32
N THR A 77 5.42 2.03 4.44
CA THR A 77 6.40 1.47 5.39
C THR A 77 7.37 0.55 4.66
N VAL A 78 8.65 0.74 4.91
CA VAL A 78 9.72 -0.10 4.37
C VAL A 78 10.71 -0.42 5.48
N ASN A 79 10.84 -1.70 5.84
CA ASN A 79 11.70 -2.19 6.91
C ASN A 79 11.46 -1.46 8.26
N GLY A 80 10.20 -1.22 8.61
CA GLY A 80 9.80 -0.52 9.85
C GLY A 80 9.97 1.00 9.80
N VAL A 81 10.47 1.56 8.70
CA VAL A 81 10.57 3.02 8.50
C VAL A 81 9.31 3.51 7.78
N VAL A 82 8.60 4.43 8.42
CA VAL A 82 7.36 5.03 7.89
C VAL A 82 7.67 6.30 7.11
N TYR A 83 7.12 6.40 5.91
CA TYR A 83 7.16 7.58 5.05
C TYR A 83 5.77 8.20 4.99
N LEU A 84 5.65 9.46 5.42
CA LEU A 84 4.41 10.23 5.36
C LEU A 84 4.50 11.22 4.21
N THR A 85 3.60 11.10 3.23
CA THR A 85 3.52 11.99 2.08
C THR A 85 2.11 12.55 1.95
N GLY A 86 1.93 13.65 1.26
CA GLY A 86 0.62 14.27 1.09
C GLY A 86 0.54 15.71 1.56
N PHE A 87 -0.69 16.15 1.91
CA PHE A 87 -0.95 17.52 2.34
C PHE A 87 -1.69 17.55 3.66
N VAL A 88 -1.36 18.55 4.45
CA VAL A 88 -2.02 18.89 5.73
C VAL A 88 -2.32 20.38 5.79
N ASP A 89 -3.35 20.76 6.53
CA ASP A 89 -3.78 22.15 6.61
C ASP A 89 -2.83 23.02 7.44
N SER A 90 -2.06 22.42 8.35
CA SER A 90 -1.20 23.16 9.28
C SER A 90 0.06 22.41 9.69
N THR A 91 1.06 23.13 10.16
CA THR A 91 2.26 22.56 10.80
C THR A 91 1.90 21.69 12.00
N ARG A 92 0.89 22.09 12.79
CA ARG A 92 0.43 21.32 13.95
C ARG A 92 -0.12 19.94 13.53
N GLU A 93 -0.90 19.89 12.45
CA GLU A 93 -1.40 18.62 11.89
C GLU A 93 -0.25 17.74 11.41
N ARG A 94 0.74 18.32 10.72
CA ARG A 94 1.95 17.64 10.27
C ARG A 94 2.72 16.99 11.43
N GLU A 95 2.93 17.74 12.50
CA GLU A 95 3.61 17.26 13.71
C GLU A 95 2.78 16.19 14.43
N ARG A 96 1.45 16.36 14.47
CA ARG A 96 0.56 15.37 15.06
C ARG A 96 0.58 14.05 14.30
N ALA A 97 0.51 14.09 12.97
CA ALA A 97 0.61 12.91 12.13
C ALA A 97 1.94 12.14 12.37
N GLU A 98 3.05 12.87 12.48
CA GLU A 98 4.35 12.28 12.82
C GLU A 98 4.36 11.61 14.19
N ALA A 99 3.81 12.28 15.21
CA ALA A 99 3.74 11.75 16.57
C ALA A 99 2.90 10.46 16.62
N LEU A 100 1.77 10.42 15.90
CA LEU A 100 0.94 9.21 15.78
C LEU A 100 1.70 8.07 15.11
N ALA A 101 2.41 8.34 14.02
CA ALA A 101 3.21 7.32 13.35
C ALA A 101 4.31 6.76 14.27
N ARG A 102 5.01 7.62 15.00
CA ARG A 102 6.06 7.21 15.95
C ARG A 102 5.54 6.38 17.13
N SER A 103 4.28 6.54 17.51
CA SER A 103 3.68 5.80 18.63
C SER A 103 3.32 4.36 18.30
N VAL A 104 3.31 3.98 17.02
CA VAL A 104 2.92 2.64 16.60
C VAL A 104 4.05 1.63 16.85
N PRO A 105 3.78 0.52 17.56
CA PRO A 105 4.77 -0.52 17.78
C PRO A 105 5.32 -1.10 16.47
N GLY A 106 6.63 -1.26 16.39
CA GLY A 106 7.34 -1.74 15.21
C GLY A 106 7.88 -0.63 14.31
N VAL A 107 7.50 0.64 14.52
CA VAL A 107 8.08 1.79 13.80
C VAL A 107 9.48 2.07 14.33
N THR A 108 10.47 2.01 13.45
CA THR A 108 11.89 2.28 13.75
C THR A 108 12.31 3.70 13.36
N GLY A 109 11.59 4.33 12.42
CA GLY A 109 11.84 5.68 11.96
C GLY A 109 10.63 6.27 11.25
N VAL A 110 10.54 7.61 11.21
CA VAL A 110 9.50 8.32 10.46
C VAL A 110 10.14 9.42 9.63
N HIS A 111 9.91 9.36 8.33
CA HIS A 111 10.24 10.42 7.37
C HIS A 111 8.97 11.22 7.07
N ASN A 112 8.85 12.38 7.70
CA ASN A 112 7.69 13.26 7.50
C ASN A 112 7.96 14.20 6.31
N GLN A 113 7.34 13.91 5.18
CA GLN A 113 7.44 14.66 3.93
C GLN A 113 6.11 15.37 3.60
N LEU A 114 5.22 15.52 4.58
CA LEU A 114 3.95 16.21 4.44
C LEU A 114 4.15 17.68 4.13
N GLN A 115 3.39 18.18 3.16
CA GLN A 115 3.39 19.58 2.77
C GLN A 115 2.22 20.31 3.42
N VAL A 116 2.46 21.50 3.95
CA VAL A 116 1.39 22.34 4.49
C VAL A 116 0.75 23.12 3.33
N GLY A 117 -0.57 23.03 3.20
CA GLY A 117 -1.35 23.71 2.17
C GLY A 117 -2.32 22.79 1.45
N THR A 118 -2.94 23.30 0.40
CA THR A 118 -3.94 22.59 -0.41
C THR A 118 -3.50 22.47 -1.86
N ARG A 119 -4.06 21.51 -2.59
CA ARG A 119 -3.92 21.38 -4.05
C ARG A 119 -5.20 21.81 -4.75
N SER A 120 -5.08 22.41 -5.93
CA SER A 120 -6.23 22.59 -6.82
C SER A 120 -6.60 21.26 -7.49
N VAL A 121 -7.84 21.14 -7.96
CA VAL A 121 -8.29 19.95 -8.69
C VAL A 121 -7.41 19.69 -9.92
N GLY A 122 -7.01 20.73 -10.65
CA GLY A 122 -6.10 20.59 -11.80
C GLY A 122 -4.75 19.98 -11.40
N GLN A 123 -4.16 20.45 -10.29
CA GLN A 123 -2.91 19.90 -9.77
C GLN A 123 -3.04 18.41 -9.37
N VAL A 124 -4.18 18.03 -8.80
CA VAL A 124 -4.42 16.61 -8.46
C VAL A 124 -4.45 15.75 -9.72
N VAL A 125 -5.16 16.18 -10.76
CA VAL A 125 -5.25 15.45 -12.05
C VAL A 125 -3.89 15.36 -12.74
N ASP A 126 -3.11 16.44 -12.74
CA ASP A 126 -1.78 16.46 -13.34
C ASP A 126 -0.81 15.52 -12.59
N ASP A 127 -0.84 15.54 -11.26
CA ASP A 127 -0.03 14.67 -10.40
C ASP A 127 -0.39 13.19 -10.61
N GLU A 128 -1.68 12.86 -10.64
CA GLU A 128 -2.15 11.48 -10.89
C GLU A 128 -1.71 10.99 -12.27
N ASN A 129 -1.87 11.81 -13.32
CA ASN A 129 -1.42 11.47 -14.68
C ASN A 129 0.09 11.25 -14.73
N LEU A 130 0.87 12.06 -14.03
CA LEU A 130 2.32 11.90 -13.95
C LEU A 130 2.68 10.58 -13.22
N GLY A 131 2.03 10.28 -12.11
CA GLY A 131 2.22 9.02 -11.37
C GLY A 131 1.93 7.80 -12.25
N VAL A 132 0.82 7.81 -12.98
CA VAL A 132 0.47 6.72 -13.93
C VAL A 132 1.53 6.56 -15.02
N LYS A 133 2.02 7.65 -15.60
CA LYS A 133 3.08 7.59 -16.62
C LYS A 133 4.38 6.99 -16.10
N ILE A 134 4.77 7.35 -14.87
CA ILE A 134 5.97 6.81 -14.24
C ILE A 134 5.77 5.32 -13.93
N LYS A 135 4.64 4.93 -13.30
CA LYS A 135 4.32 3.52 -13.02
C LYS A 135 4.32 2.67 -14.29
N ALA A 136 3.76 3.17 -15.38
CA ALA A 136 3.77 2.47 -16.67
C ALA A 136 5.20 2.25 -17.21
N LYS A 137 6.10 3.24 -17.10
CA LYS A 137 7.51 3.08 -17.48
C LYS A 137 8.23 2.05 -16.60
N LEU A 138 7.97 2.04 -15.28
CA LEU A 138 8.57 1.08 -14.37
C LEU A 138 8.11 -0.36 -14.68
N ILE A 139 6.84 -0.55 -15.04
CA ILE A 139 6.30 -1.87 -15.45
C ILE A 139 6.96 -2.35 -16.75
N GLY A 140 7.20 -1.46 -17.70
CA GLY A 140 7.83 -1.80 -18.97
C GLY A 140 9.34 -1.97 -18.93
N GLU A 141 10.00 -1.66 -17.83
CA GLU A 141 11.46 -1.70 -17.72
C GLU A 141 11.97 -3.08 -17.30
N PRO A 142 12.77 -3.76 -18.14
CA PRO A 142 13.33 -5.06 -17.79
C PRO A 142 14.19 -4.99 -16.52
N GLY A 143 13.98 -5.96 -15.62
CA GLY A 143 14.75 -6.07 -14.37
C GLY A 143 14.25 -5.19 -13.23
N ILE A 144 13.21 -4.38 -13.41
CA ILE A 144 12.55 -3.66 -12.31
C ILE A 144 11.34 -4.46 -11.81
N ARG A 145 11.31 -4.76 -10.52
CA ARG A 145 10.10 -5.26 -9.84
C ARG A 145 9.22 -4.08 -9.45
N SER A 146 8.45 -3.57 -10.40
CA SER A 146 7.62 -2.36 -10.24
C SER A 146 6.62 -2.42 -9.07
N LEU A 147 6.17 -3.62 -8.68
CA LEU A 147 5.28 -3.83 -7.53
C LEU A 147 5.93 -3.51 -6.18
N ASN A 148 7.26 -3.46 -6.12
CA ASN A 148 8.01 -3.15 -4.91
C ASN A 148 8.39 -1.65 -4.82
N VAL A 149 7.93 -0.84 -5.78
CA VAL A 149 8.20 0.60 -5.84
C VAL A 149 6.87 1.34 -5.86
N ASP A 150 6.61 2.09 -4.81
CA ASP A 150 5.49 3.02 -4.77
C ASP A 150 5.90 4.38 -5.32
N VAL A 151 4.94 5.05 -5.99
CA VAL A 151 5.14 6.32 -6.68
C VAL A 151 4.01 7.26 -6.29
N ASP A 152 4.35 8.25 -5.49
CA ASP A 152 3.45 9.33 -5.12
C ASP A 152 3.90 10.63 -5.76
N VAL A 153 2.96 11.43 -6.21
CA VAL A 153 3.26 12.71 -6.86
C VAL A 153 2.48 13.84 -6.19
N TYR A 154 3.20 14.91 -5.85
CA TYR A 154 2.63 16.09 -5.23
C TYR A 154 3.25 17.35 -5.84
N ARG A 155 2.46 18.12 -6.62
CA ARG A 155 2.92 19.31 -7.36
C ARG A 155 4.13 19.03 -8.25
N GLY A 156 4.12 17.88 -8.93
CA GLY A 156 5.21 17.43 -9.79
C GLY A 156 6.45 16.91 -9.03
N VAL A 157 6.43 16.91 -7.69
CA VAL A 157 7.46 16.26 -6.87
C VAL A 157 7.10 14.79 -6.74
N VAL A 158 7.97 13.93 -7.26
CA VAL A 158 7.79 12.47 -7.26
C VAL A 158 8.50 11.87 -6.06
N HIS A 159 7.77 11.21 -5.19
CA HIS A 159 8.29 10.43 -4.08
C HIS A 159 8.34 8.96 -4.51
N LEU A 160 9.53 8.37 -4.46
CA LEU A 160 9.75 6.95 -4.76
C LEU A 160 10.02 6.23 -3.46
N THR A 161 9.14 5.34 -3.04
CA THR A 161 9.27 4.57 -1.81
C THR A 161 9.24 3.08 -2.11
N GLY A 162 10.05 2.28 -1.44
CA GLY A 162 10.04 0.84 -1.63
C GLY A 162 11.40 0.17 -1.54
N LEU A 163 11.43 -1.10 -1.95
CA LEU A 163 12.61 -1.94 -1.86
C LEU A 163 13.08 -2.40 -3.24
N VAL A 164 14.33 -2.14 -3.57
CA VAL A 164 14.97 -2.53 -4.85
C VAL A 164 16.09 -3.53 -4.60
N GLU A 165 16.39 -4.36 -5.60
CA GLU A 165 17.36 -5.46 -5.45
C GLU A 165 18.81 -4.97 -5.32
N ASN A 166 19.17 -3.88 -6.00
CA ASN A 166 20.53 -3.36 -6.02
C ASN A 166 20.59 -1.87 -6.38
N ALA A 167 21.78 -1.28 -6.25
CA ALA A 167 22.01 0.14 -6.53
C ALA A 167 21.78 0.50 -8.02
N THR A 168 22.05 -0.42 -8.95
CA THR A 168 21.81 -0.19 -10.38
C THR A 168 20.32 -0.06 -10.67
N GLN A 169 19.51 -0.94 -10.11
CA GLN A 169 18.05 -0.87 -10.22
C GLN A 169 17.52 0.43 -9.60
N LYS A 170 18.03 0.80 -8.40
CA LYS A 170 17.69 2.07 -7.75
C LYS A 170 17.96 3.27 -8.65
N ALA A 171 19.16 3.36 -9.21
CA ALA A 171 19.54 4.44 -10.11
C ALA A 171 18.64 4.50 -11.34
N ARG A 172 18.29 3.34 -11.92
CA ARG A 172 17.42 3.26 -13.09
C ARG A 172 15.99 3.72 -12.80
N VAL A 173 15.41 3.35 -11.64
CA VAL A 173 14.08 3.82 -11.21
C VAL A 173 14.06 5.34 -11.08
N ILE A 174 15.09 5.93 -10.45
CA ILE A 174 15.21 7.39 -10.28
C ILE A 174 15.32 8.09 -11.65
N GLU A 175 16.12 7.54 -12.57
CA GLU A 175 16.28 8.09 -13.92
C GLU A 175 14.97 8.09 -14.69
N LEU A 176 14.22 6.99 -14.69
CA LEU A 176 12.91 6.89 -15.33
C LEU A 176 11.92 7.92 -14.79
N ALA A 177 11.89 8.12 -13.49
CA ALA A 177 11.05 9.15 -12.88
C ALA A 177 11.49 10.56 -13.30
N ARG A 178 12.80 10.88 -13.25
CA ARG A 178 13.35 12.19 -13.63
C ARG A 178 13.10 12.54 -15.09
N SER A 179 13.22 11.56 -15.99
CA SER A 179 13.03 11.76 -17.44
C SER A 179 11.56 11.82 -17.87
N THR A 180 10.62 11.68 -16.94
CA THR A 180 9.20 11.74 -17.26
C THR A 180 8.73 13.20 -17.29
N PRO A 181 8.18 13.68 -18.44
CA PRO A 181 7.69 15.05 -18.55
C PRO A 181 6.64 15.37 -17.50
N GLY A 182 6.81 16.50 -16.81
CA GLY A 182 6.00 16.94 -15.69
C GLY A 182 6.67 16.70 -14.32
N THR A 183 7.77 15.95 -14.27
CA THR A 183 8.56 15.79 -13.04
C THR A 183 9.36 17.06 -12.75
N VAL A 184 9.08 17.68 -11.62
CA VAL A 184 9.82 18.84 -11.09
C VAL A 184 11.01 18.38 -10.27
N ARG A 185 10.83 17.36 -9.44
CA ARG A 185 11.87 16.82 -8.56
C ARG A 185 11.53 15.38 -8.17
N VAL A 186 12.57 14.58 -7.91
CA VAL A 186 12.43 13.23 -7.37
C VAL A 186 12.99 13.20 -5.95
N VAL A 187 12.20 12.67 -5.01
CA VAL A 187 12.59 12.35 -3.64
C VAL A 187 12.79 10.84 -3.57
N ASP A 188 14.01 10.44 -3.22
CA ASP A 188 14.43 9.04 -3.18
C ASP A 188 14.30 8.49 -1.77
N ASN A 189 13.28 7.67 -1.54
CA ASN A 189 13.08 6.89 -0.33
C ASN A 189 13.24 5.37 -0.61
N LEU A 190 13.90 5.00 -1.72
CA LEU A 190 14.15 3.60 -2.06
C LEU A 190 15.26 3.03 -1.19
N GLN A 191 15.00 1.86 -0.64
CA GLN A 191 15.98 1.06 0.08
C GLN A 191 16.49 -0.06 -0.84
N VAL A 192 17.79 -0.35 -0.75
CA VAL A 192 18.39 -1.51 -1.43
C VAL A 192 18.32 -2.69 -0.48
N LYS A 193 17.92 -3.87 -0.98
CA LYS A 193 17.96 -5.10 -0.18
C LYS A 193 19.38 -5.31 0.34
N GLY A 194 19.50 -5.45 1.67
CA GLY A 194 20.77 -5.86 2.29
C GLY A 194 21.09 -7.30 1.88
N HIS A 195 22.35 -7.54 1.53
CA HIS A 195 22.88 -8.88 1.38
C HIS A 195 23.00 -9.55 2.74
#